data_b92f814eae776e03d07527daa4e9507b
#
_entry.id   b92f814eae776e03d07527daa4e9507b
#
_cell.length_a   1.000
_cell.length_b   1.000
_cell.length_c   1.000
_cell.angle_alpha   90.00
_cell.angle_beta   90.00
_cell.angle_gamma   90.00
#
_symmetry.space_group_name_H-M   'P 1'
#
loop_
_entity.id
_entity.type
_entity.pdbx_description
1 polymer ?
#
loop_
_entity_poly.entity_id
_entity_poly.type
_entity_poly.pdbx_seq_one_letter_code
_entity_poly.pdbx_strand_id
1 'polypeptide(L)'
;RYRAWAMWNLVGPVTTRIYGYHPMSKFGMGEDLPMGVYRDWKRWCAHPHYFFDDPAAKHITEKFADVRIPIAAAVSTDDLWAQPASRDAFFKGFTGTAVERIDLRPQALAVKQVGHMGYFRAQTGAVLWPQMLQWLGQHGLRASA
;
A
#
# COMPACT_ATOMS: atom_id res chain seq x y z
N ARG A 1 18.84 -0.03 2.96
CA ARG A 1 18.56 1.41 2.96
C ARG A 1 19.34 2.13 1.86
N TYR A 2 20.66 1.92 1.69
CA TYR A 2 21.47 2.61 0.66
C TYR A 2 21.07 2.27 -0.78
N ARG A 3 20.67 1.04 -1.07
CA ARG A 3 20.24 0.62 -2.43
C ARG A 3 18.94 1.35 -2.83
N ALA A 4 17.97 1.43 -1.95
CA ALA A 4 16.73 2.16 -2.20
C ALA A 4 17.01 3.66 -2.38
N TRP A 5 17.85 4.24 -1.52
CA TRP A 5 18.25 5.65 -1.64
C TRP A 5 18.92 5.94 -3.00
N ALA A 6 19.88 5.11 -3.42
CA ALA A 6 20.57 5.27 -4.70
C ALA A 6 19.60 5.14 -5.87
N MET A 7 18.65 4.18 -5.81
CA MET A 7 17.62 4.01 -6.82
C MET A 7 16.77 5.30 -6.96
N TRP A 8 16.31 5.87 -5.86
CA TRP A 8 15.47 7.07 -5.88
C TRP A 8 16.22 8.37 -6.20
N ASN A 9 17.51 8.49 -5.84
CA ASN A 9 18.21 9.77 -5.92
C ASN A 9 19.29 9.84 -7.01
N LEU A 10 19.75 8.71 -7.52
CA LEU A 10 20.74 8.65 -8.58
C LEU A 10 20.17 8.01 -9.85
N VAL A 11 19.75 6.76 -9.77
CA VAL A 11 19.29 5.98 -10.93
C VAL A 11 18.00 6.56 -11.51
N GLY A 12 17.01 6.80 -10.67
CA GLY A 12 15.70 7.30 -11.09
C GLY A 12 15.76 8.65 -11.84
N PRO A 13 16.43 9.70 -11.32
CA PRO A 13 16.56 10.96 -12.03
C PRO A 13 17.27 10.82 -13.38
N VAL A 14 18.33 10.01 -13.45
CA VAL A 14 19.07 9.78 -14.71
C VAL A 14 18.21 9.05 -15.72
N THR A 15 17.58 7.95 -15.31
CA THR A 15 16.77 7.12 -16.21
C THR A 15 15.51 7.86 -16.67
N THR A 16 14.84 8.61 -15.80
CA THR A 16 13.66 9.39 -16.21
C THR A 16 14.02 10.52 -17.16
N ARG A 17 15.25 11.08 -17.08
CA ARG A 17 15.72 12.09 -18.02
C ARG A 17 16.05 11.50 -19.39
N ILE A 18 16.61 10.27 -19.44
CA ILE A 18 17.01 9.61 -20.68
C ILE A 18 15.82 8.98 -21.40
N TYR A 19 14.98 8.25 -20.66
CA TYR A 19 13.89 7.44 -21.21
C TYR A 19 12.51 8.15 -21.18
N GLY A 20 12.37 9.24 -20.42
CA GLY A 20 11.06 9.86 -20.16
C GLY A 20 10.21 9.11 -19.12
N TYR A 21 10.69 7.98 -18.59
CA TYR A 21 10.05 7.15 -17.58
C TYR A 21 11.13 6.44 -16.74
N HIS A 22 10.75 5.87 -15.59
CA HIS A 22 11.66 5.07 -14.77
C HIS A 22 11.50 3.58 -15.09
N PRO A 23 12.52 2.95 -15.73
CA PRO A 23 12.41 1.60 -16.26
C PRO A 23 12.59 0.52 -15.18
N MET A 24 11.59 0.39 -14.30
CA MET A 24 11.60 -0.57 -13.19
C MET A 24 11.70 -2.02 -13.68
N SER A 25 11.11 -2.33 -14.83
CA SER A 25 11.14 -3.64 -15.47
C SER A 25 12.57 -4.11 -15.77
N LYS A 26 13.46 -3.20 -16.19
CA LYS A 26 14.88 -3.50 -16.45
C LYS A 26 15.67 -3.87 -15.19
N PHE A 27 15.13 -3.52 -14.01
CA PHE A 27 15.72 -3.85 -12.71
C PHE A 27 15.02 -5.02 -12.01
N GLY A 28 14.05 -5.66 -12.69
CA GLY A 28 13.25 -6.75 -12.11
C GLY A 28 12.32 -6.32 -10.96
N MET A 29 11.94 -5.04 -10.94
CA MET A 29 11.15 -4.43 -9.86
C MET A 29 9.70 -4.12 -10.26
N GLY A 30 9.15 -4.87 -11.22
CA GLY A 30 7.78 -4.72 -11.68
C GLY A 30 7.68 -3.86 -12.96
N GLU A 31 6.59 -3.14 -13.11
CA GLU A 31 6.27 -2.33 -14.29
C GLU A 31 6.99 -0.98 -14.30
N ASP A 32 7.18 -0.43 -15.48
CA ASP A 32 7.82 0.86 -15.67
C ASP A 32 6.93 2.00 -15.14
N LEU A 33 7.56 2.97 -14.47
CA LEU A 33 6.84 4.10 -13.88
C LEU A 33 6.89 5.33 -14.80
N PRO A 34 5.75 5.88 -15.22
CA PRO A 34 5.70 7.18 -15.86
C PRO A 34 6.41 8.25 -15.01
N MET A 35 7.05 9.22 -15.67
CA MET A 35 7.86 10.26 -14.99
C MET A 35 7.05 11.01 -13.92
N GLY A 36 5.77 11.32 -14.18
CA GLY A 36 4.90 12.00 -13.22
C GLY A 36 4.73 11.16 -11.96
N VAL A 37 4.37 9.88 -12.12
CA VAL A 37 4.20 8.93 -11.00
C VAL A 37 5.49 8.77 -10.19
N TYR A 38 6.63 8.63 -10.88
CA TYR A 38 7.94 8.56 -10.21
C TYR A 38 8.22 9.81 -9.36
N ARG A 39 7.97 11.01 -9.90
CA ARG A 39 8.21 12.28 -9.20
C ARG A 39 7.31 12.44 -7.99
N ASP A 40 6.01 12.16 -8.15
CA ASP A 40 5.05 12.26 -7.07
C ASP A 40 5.34 11.25 -5.97
N TRP A 41 5.57 9.99 -6.32
CA TRP A 41 5.91 8.97 -5.33
C TRP A 41 7.19 9.30 -4.57
N LYS A 42 8.25 9.74 -5.28
CA LYS A 42 9.50 10.18 -4.64
C LYS A 42 9.25 11.33 -3.67
N ARG A 43 8.47 12.33 -4.06
CA ARG A 43 8.12 13.48 -3.23
C ARG A 43 7.35 13.05 -1.99
N TRP A 44 6.34 12.24 -2.14
CA TRP A 44 5.52 11.75 -1.03
C TRP A 44 6.30 10.88 -0.05
N CYS A 45 7.19 10.00 -0.53
CA CYS A 45 8.06 9.21 0.34
C CYS A 45 9.07 10.04 1.14
N ALA A 46 9.28 11.30 0.80
CA ALA A 46 10.14 12.20 1.57
C ALA A 46 9.41 12.83 2.77
N HIS A 47 8.09 12.78 2.82
CA HIS A 47 7.29 13.32 3.92
C HIS A 47 7.04 12.26 5.01
N PRO A 48 6.98 12.67 6.29
CA PRO A 48 6.66 11.76 7.40
C PRO A 48 5.31 11.06 7.27
N HIS A 49 4.30 11.76 6.75
CA HIS A 49 2.94 11.23 6.59
C HIS A 49 2.54 11.07 5.12
N TYR A 50 3.54 10.79 4.26
CA TYR A 50 3.32 10.52 2.85
C TYR A 50 2.66 11.72 2.14
N PHE A 51 1.70 11.49 1.23
CA PHE A 51 1.04 12.58 0.50
C PHE A 51 0.12 13.46 1.38
N PHE A 52 -0.18 13.06 2.61
CA PHE A 52 -0.95 13.89 3.53
C PHE A 52 -0.20 15.18 3.93
N ASP A 53 1.14 15.17 3.87
CA ASP A 53 1.96 16.35 4.15
C ASP A 53 2.26 17.16 2.88
N ASP A 54 1.80 16.72 1.70
CA ASP A 54 2.03 17.41 0.43
C ASP A 54 0.97 18.51 0.20
N PRO A 55 1.33 19.80 0.21
CA PRO A 55 0.37 20.86 -0.06
C PRO A 55 -0.34 20.74 -1.41
N ALA A 56 0.33 20.15 -2.43
CA ALA A 56 -0.25 19.93 -3.74
C ALA A 56 -1.35 18.85 -3.73
N ALA A 57 -1.31 17.93 -2.76
CA ALA A 57 -2.31 16.88 -2.59
C ALA A 57 -3.46 17.26 -1.66
N LYS A 58 -3.45 18.45 -1.06
CA LYS A 58 -4.41 18.89 -0.04
C LYS A 58 -5.87 18.74 -0.50
N HIS A 59 -6.18 19.12 -1.74
CA HIS A 59 -7.52 19.02 -2.33
C HIS A 59 -8.04 17.57 -2.46
N ILE A 60 -7.16 16.58 -2.38
CA ILE A 60 -7.49 15.15 -2.35
C ILE A 60 -7.55 14.66 -0.91
N THR A 61 -6.54 15.01 -0.08
CA THR A 61 -6.40 14.48 1.28
C THR A 61 -7.52 14.94 2.21
N GLU A 62 -8.06 16.14 2.00
CA GLU A 62 -9.23 16.65 2.73
C GLU A 62 -10.47 15.76 2.54
N LYS A 63 -10.61 15.10 1.39
CA LYS A 63 -11.74 14.21 1.10
C LYS A 63 -11.71 12.89 1.87
N PHE A 64 -10.56 12.49 2.40
CA PHE A 64 -10.47 11.26 3.19
C PHE A 64 -11.27 11.34 4.50
N ALA A 65 -11.43 12.55 5.06
CA ALA A 65 -12.26 12.79 6.22
C ALA A 65 -13.77 12.59 5.94
N ASP A 66 -14.18 12.63 4.67
CA ASP A 66 -15.57 12.47 4.25
C ASP A 66 -15.97 11.02 3.96
N VAL A 67 -15.02 10.09 3.99
CA VAL A 67 -15.28 8.67 3.78
C VAL A 67 -16.14 8.11 4.92
N ARG A 68 -17.25 7.47 4.58
CA ARG A 68 -18.25 6.91 5.54
C ARG A 68 -18.45 5.40 5.39
N ILE A 69 -17.82 4.78 4.40
CA ILE A 69 -17.90 3.33 4.21
C ILE A 69 -17.07 2.60 5.25
N PRO A 70 -17.45 1.38 5.66
CA PRO A 70 -16.61 0.53 6.50
C PRO A 70 -15.28 0.23 5.82
N ILE A 71 -14.21 0.25 6.60
CA ILE A 71 -12.85 -0.04 6.11
C ILE A 71 -12.23 -1.11 6.99
N ALA A 72 -11.73 -2.19 6.37
CA ALA A 72 -10.79 -3.12 7.00
C ALA A 72 -9.41 -2.95 6.38
N ALA A 73 -8.42 -2.64 7.19
CA ALA A 73 -7.05 -2.42 6.78
C ALA A 73 -6.15 -3.54 7.28
N ALA A 74 -5.96 -4.56 6.44
CA ALA A 74 -5.11 -5.71 6.76
C ALA A 74 -3.68 -5.51 6.27
N VAL A 75 -2.70 -5.82 7.11
CA VAL A 75 -1.29 -5.92 6.72
C VAL A 75 -0.68 -7.17 7.31
N SER A 76 0.30 -7.73 6.62
CA SER A 76 1.09 -8.83 7.16
C SER A 76 2.23 -8.31 8.02
N THR A 77 2.44 -8.93 9.18
CA THR A 77 3.51 -8.52 10.10
C THR A 77 4.91 -8.90 9.61
N ASP A 78 5.01 -9.76 8.62
CA ASP A 78 6.26 -10.14 7.94
C ASP A 78 6.47 -9.41 6.60
N ASP A 79 5.64 -8.41 6.30
CA ASP A 79 5.82 -7.54 5.14
C ASP A 79 6.90 -6.48 5.43
N LEU A 80 7.97 -6.49 4.64
CA LEU A 80 9.08 -5.54 4.80
C LEU A 80 8.79 -4.15 4.21
N TRP A 81 7.73 -4.03 3.40
CA TRP A 81 7.36 -2.79 2.70
C TRP A 81 6.20 -2.06 3.35
N ALA A 82 5.15 -2.79 3.73
CA ALA A 82 3.94 -2.25 4.33
C ALA A 82 3.80 -2.72 5.78
N GLN A 83 4.40 -1.99 6.70
CA GLN A 83 4.36 -2.29 8.14
C GLN A 83 3.04 -1.82 8.78
N PRO A 84 2.58 -2.44 9.89
CA PRO A 84 1.41 -1.97 10.63
C PRO A 84 1.46 -0.47 10.98
N ALA A 85 2.63 0.05 11.37
CA ALA A 85 2.82 1.46 11.67
C ALA A 85 2.57 2.37 10.44
N SER A 86 2.97 1.94 9.25
CA SER A 86 2.73 2.69 7.99
C SER A 86 1.24 2.69 7.64
N ARG A 87 0.56 1.55 7.80
CA ARG A 87 -0.90 1.46 7.66
C ARG A 87 -1.59 2.43 8.62
N ASP A 88 -1.22 2.40 9.90
CA ASP A 88 -1.86 3.22 10.93
C ASP A 88 -1.64 4.72 10.68
N ALA A 89 -0.45 5.09 10.21
CA ALA A 89 -0.16 6.46 9.80
C ALA A 89 -1.02 6.91 8.62
N PHE A 90 -1.16 6.05 7.60
CA PHE A 90 -1.99 6.32 6.42
C PHE A 90 -3.46 6.55 6.79
N PHE A 91 -4.04 5.66 7.60
CA PHE A 91 -5.46 5.74 7.94
C PHE A 91 -5.83 6.81 8.97
N LYS A 92 -4.86 7.58 9.50
CA LYS A 92 -5.16 8.75 10.34
C LYS A 92 -6.00 9.82 9.63
N GLY A 93 -5.92 9.91 8.31
CA GLY A 93 -6.71 10.84 7.52
C GLY A 93 -8.20 10.46 7.39
N PHE A 94 -8.57 9.22 7.69
CA PHE A 94 -9.95 8.71 7.53
C PHE A 94 -10.75 8.92 8.83
N THR A 95 -11.02 10.17 9.17
CA THR A 95 -11.70 10.51 10.43
C THR A 95 -13.21 10.33 10.39
N GLY A 96 -13.78 10.15 9.21
CA GLY A 96 -15.22 9.99 9.01
C GLY A 96 -15.75 8.57 9.21
N THR A 97 -14.88 7.57 9.37
CA THR A 97 -15.25 6.17 9.58
C THR A 97 -14.30 5.48 10.54
N ALA A 98 -14.79 4.44 11.20
CA ALA A 98 -13.93 3.54 11.96
C ALA A 98 -13.14 2.64 11.00
N VAL A 99 -11.84 2.55 11.21
CA VAL A 99 -10.96 1.66 10.44
C VAL A 99 -10.63 0.45 11.30
N GLU A 100 -11.09 -0.73 10.90
CA GLU A 100 -10.70 -2.00 11.51
C GLU A 100 -9.27 -2.35 11.09
N ARG A 101 -8.37 -2.51 12.07
CA ARG A 101 -6.96 -2.81 11.84
C ARG A 101 -6.71 -4.29 12.04
N ILE A 102 -6.26 -4.98 11.00
CA ILE A 102 -6.04 -6.42 11.01
C ILE A 102 -4.56 -6.70 10.79
N ASP A 103 -3.91 -7.25 11.82
CA ASP A 103 -2.52 -7.71 11.73
C ASP A 103 -2.49 -9.20 11.40
N LEU A 104 -2.13 -9.51 10.16
CA LEU A 104 -1.99 -10.89 9.70
C LEU A 104 -0.63 -11.44 10.14
N ARG A 105 -0.65 -12.29 11.14
CA ARG A 105 0.56 -12.94 11.67
C ARG A 105 0.68 -14.33 11.04
N PRO A 106 1.75 -14.63 10.28
CA PRO A 106 1.91 -15.94 9.61
C PRO A 106 1.75 -17.11 10.57
N GLN A 107 2.29 -17.00 11.79
CA GLN A 107 2.20 -18.05 12.81
C GLN A 107 0.76 -18.32 13.26
N ALA A 108 -0.04 -17.27 13.44
CA ALA A 108 -1.45 -17.41 13.84
C ALA A 108 -2.32 -17.98 12.69
N LEU A 109 -1.88 -17.79 11.45
CA LEU A 109 -2.54 -18.30 10.24
C LEU A 109 -2.05 -19.70 9.84
N ALA A 110 -1.10 -20.27 10.60
CA ALA A 110 -0.47 -21.56 10.29
C ALA A 110 0.16 -21.60 8.87
N VAL A 111 0.68 -20.46 8.39
CA VAL A 111 1.39 -20.34 7.11
C VAL A 111 2.85 -19.97 7.35
N LYS A 112 3.73 -20.39 6.44
CA LYS A 112 5.17 -20.08 6.56
C LYS A 112 5.44 -18.57 6.43
N GLN A 113 4.75 -17.92 5.52
CA GLN A 113 4.93 -16.52 5.17
C GLN A 113 3.69 -15.99 4.45
N VAL A 114 3.35 -14.72 4.69
CA VAL A 114 2.39 -13.94 3.90
C VAL A 114 3.15 -12.94 3.04
N GLY A 115 3.95 -12.05 3.65
CA GLY A 115 4.73 -11.02 2.97
C GLY A 115 3.85 -10.03 2.20
N HIS A 116 4.48 -9.27 1.30
CA HIS A 116 3.81 -8.19 0.57
C HIS A 116 2.74 -8.67 -0.43
N MET A 117 2.99 -9.77 -1.12
CA MET A 117 2.11 -10.28 -2.20
C MET A 117 1.32 -11.53 -1.83
N GLY A 118 1.42 -11.99 -0.58
CA GLY A 118 0.78 -13.22 -0.14
C GLY A 118 -0.75 -13.19 -0.21
N TYR A 119 -1.35 -12.03 -0.07
CA TYR A 119 -2.81 -11.82 -0.17
C TYR A 119 -3.39 -12.37 -1.49
N PHE A 120 -2.62 -12.33 -2.56
CA PHE A 120 -3.04 -12.67 -3.91
C PHE A 120 -2.55 -14.06 -4.36
N ARG A 121 -1.89 -14.81 -3.48
CA ARG A 121 -1.39 -16.15 -3.78
C ARG A 121 -2.36 -17.23 -3.31
N ALA A 122 -2.62 -18.23 -4.14
CA ALA A 122 -3.52 -19.33 -3.80
C ALA A 122 -3.14 -20.06 -2.50
N GLN A 123 -1.84 -20.20 -2.22
CA GLN A 123 -1.34 -20.87 -1.01
C GLN A 123 -1.80 -20.22 0.29
N THR A 124 -1.85 -18.90 0.34
CA THR A 124 -2.31 -18.13 1.49
C THR A 124 -3.78 -17.75 1.36
N GLY A 125 -4.30 -17.71 0.14
CA GLY A 125 -5.69 -17.40 -0.16
C GLY A 125 -6.69 -18.33 0.51
N ALA A 126 -6.38 -19.63 0.58
CA ALA A 126 -7.24 -20.60 1.26
C ALA A 126 -7.53 -20.22 2.73
N VAL A 127 -6.61 -19.52 3.40
CA VAL A 127 -6.76 -19.09 4.79
C VAL A 127 -7.29 -17.65 4.87
N LEU A 128 -6.84 -16.74 3.99
CA LEU A 128 -7.14 -15.32 4.07
C LEU A 128 -8.48 -14.94 3.41
N TRP A 129 -8.80 -15.51 2.24
CA TRP A 129 -9.98 -15.12 1.48
C TRP A 129 -11.30 -15.40 2.19
N PRO A 130 -11.51 -16.54 2.90
CA PRO A 130 -12.73 -16.74 3.69
C PRO A 130 -12.97 -15.66 4.74
N GLN A 131 -11.92 -15.19 5.41
CA GLN A 131 -12.02 -14.12 6.40
C GLN A 131 -12.42 -12.78 5.75
N MET A 132 -11.83 -12.47 4.60
CA MET A 132 -12.17 -11.27 3.83
C MET A 132 -13.63 -11.33 3.32
N LEU A 133 -14.05 -12.47 2.78
CA LEU A 133 -15.43 -12.66 2.32
C LEU A 133 -16.44 -12.57 3.47
N GLN A 134 -16.11 -13.12 4.63
CA GLN A 134 -16.94 -12.99 5.83
C GLN A 134 -17.10 -11.53 6.24
N TRP A 135 -15.99 -10.78 6.28
CA TRP A 135 -16.02 -9.34 6.61
C TRP A 135 -16.88 -8.56 5.61
N LEU A 136 -16.69 -8.78 4.32
CA LEU A 136 -17.50 -8.17 3.26
C LEU A 136 -18.99 -8.48 3.42
N GLY A 137 -19.34 -9.74 3.71
CA GLY A 137 -20.71 -10.16 3.96
C GLY A 137 -21.36 -9.48 5.18
N GLN A 138 -20.60 -9.27 6.24
CA GLN A 138 -21.06 -8.56 7.45
C GLN A 138 -21.35 -7.08 7.20
N HIS A 139 -20.70 -6.48 6.19
CA HIS A 139 -20.84 -5.06 5.86
C HIS A 139 -21.72 -4.81 4.61
N GLY A 140 -22.57 -5.76 4.26
CA GLY A 140 -23.58 -5.61 3.20
C GLY A 140 -23.09 -5.82 1.77
N LEU A 141 -21.84 -6.18 1.60
CA LEU A 141 -21.31 -6.54 0.29
C LEU A 141 -21.62 -8.04 0.02
N ARG A 142 -22.86 -8.34 -0.33
CA ARG A 142 -23.23 -9.69 -0.78
C ARG A 142 -22.74 -9.86 -2.22
N ALA A 143 -22.02 -10.95 -2.49
CA ALA A 143 -21.82 -11.39 -3.85
C ALA A 143 -23.20 -11.62 -4.46
N SER A 144 -23.55 -10.88 -5.51
CA SER A 144 -24.69 -11.20 -6.34
C SER A 144 -24.45 -12.59 -6.92
N ALA A 145 -25.35 -13.52 -6.62
CA ALA A 145 -25.34 -14.88 -7.14
C ALA A 145 -25.52 -14.88 -8.66
#